data_34d4fa9cfff68af8aefddc78abf08b61
#
_entry.id   34d4fa9cfff68af8aefddc78abf08b61
#
_cell.length_a   1.000
_cell.length_b   1.000
_cell.length_c   1.000
_cell.angle_alpha   90.00
_cell.angle_beta   90.00
_cell.angle_gamma   90.00
#
_symmetry.space_group_name_H-M   'P 1'
#
loop_
_entity.id
_entity.type
_entity.pdbx_description
1 polymer ?
#
loop_
_entity_poly.entity_id
_entity_poly.type
_entity_poly.pdbx_seq_one_letter_code
_entity_poly.pdbx_strand_id
1 'polypeptide(L)'
;PRVVPYHNFSMDPATSVLHYGQEIFEGMKCYRRKDGGLQMFRPLENANRMNRSADRMCMPQLDPEFQVLAMKTLVELEQDWVPHAEGTSLYLRPTMIADGAELGVHPAHHFLYYIICSPSGSYYKNGMAPIRIHIEDRYVRAVKGGTGAAKTGGNYASSLKATFEAQAKGYDQVLWLDGKENKYVEEVGAMNMVFVMDGKLVTAPTE
;
A
#
# COMPACT_ATOMS: atom_id res chain seq x y z
N PRO A 1 22.26 -5.60 5.36
CA PRO A 1 21.17 -6.27 4.64
C PRO A 1 21.52 -7.73 4.40
N ARG A 2 20.49 -8.59 4.39
CA ARG A 2 20.61 -10.03 4.13
C ARG A 2 19.32 -10.58 3.57
N VAL A 3 19.37 -11.60 2.72
CA VAL A 3 18.23 -12.41 2.33
C VAL A 3 18.25 -13.68 3.18
N VAL A 4 17.09 -14.03 3.71
CA VAL A 4 16.91 -15.21 4.58
C VAL A 4 15.65 -15.96 4.16
N PRO A 5 15.53 -17.25 4.43
CA PRO A 5 14.28 -17.98 4.24
C PRO A 5 13.13 -17.30 5.01
N TYR A 6 11.91 -17.37 4.46
CA TYR A 6 10.72 -16.84 5.12
C TYR A 6 10.54 -17.47 6.50
N HIS A 7 10.39 -16.65 7.53
CA HIS A 7 10.20 -17.07 8.92
C HIS A 7 9.43 -16.04 9.72
N ASN A 8 8.91 -16.44 10.88
CA ASN A 8 8.26 -15.54 11.82
C ASN A 8 9.25 -14.55 12.44
N PHE A 9 8.77 -13.35 12.77
CA PHE A 9 9.51 -12.44 13.61
C PHE A 9 9.29 -12.79 15.10
N SER A 10 10.34 -12.71 15.90
CA SER A 10 10.25 -12.68 17.35
C SER A 10 10.25 -11.22 17.78
N MET A 11 9.19 -10.76 18.44
CA MET A 11 9.01 -9.37 18.83
C MET A 11 8.71 -9.29 20.32
N ASP A 12 9.24 -8.25 20.98
CA ASP A 12 8.86 -7.94 22.35
C ASP A 12 7.39 -7.48 22.39
N PRO A 13 6.60 -7.91 23.38
CA PRO A 13 5.21 -7.43 23.51
C PRO A 13 5.07 -5.91 23.64
N ALA A 14 6.09 -5.19 24.09
CA ALA A 14 6.11 -3.74 24.19
C ALA A 14 6.59 -3.06 22.88
N THR A 15 6.82 -3.81 21.80
CA THR A 15 7.26 -3.25 20.51
C THR A 15 6.27 -2.17 20.05
N SER A 16 6.76 -0.95 19.82
CA SER A 16 5.94 0.26 19.64
C SER A 16 4.98 0.18 18.46
N VAL A 17 5.32 -0.54 17.38
CA VAL A 17 4.40 -0.72 16.24
C VAL A 17 3.10 -1.44 16.65
N LEU A 18 3.14 -2.34 17.63
CA LEU A 18 1.97 -3.09 18.12
C LEU A 18 0.97 -2.20 18.86
N HIS A 19 1.43 -1.07 19.41
CA HIS A 19 0.63 -0.18 20.24
C HIS A 19 0.25 1.12 19.52
N TYR A 20 1.15 1.66 18.70
CA TYR A 20 0.99 3.00 18.12
C TYR A 20 0.96 3.00 16.60
N GLY A 21 1.14 1.85 15.96
CA GLY A 21 1.02 1.71 14.51
C GLY A 21 2.03 2.55 13.72
N GLN A 22 3.22 2.85 14.30
CA GLN A 22 4.28 3.54 13.56
C GLN A 22 4.94 2.57 12.58
N GLU A 23 4.37 2.52 11.38
CA GLU A 23 4.82 1.66 10.29
C GLU A 23 4.44 2.27 8.95
N ILE A 24 5.19 1.89 7.92
CA ILE A 24 4.94 2.26 6.52
C ILE A 24 5.18 1.06 5.63
N PHE A 25 4.54 1.05 4.47
CA PHE A 25 4.76 -0.01 3.49
C PHE A 25 4.65 0.49 2.06
N GLU A 26 5.13 -0.31 1.14
CA GLU A 26 4.93 -0.13 -0.29
C GLU A 26 4.32 -1.38 -0.93
N GLY A 27 3.85 -1.23 -2.14
CA GLY A 27 3.37 -2.33 -2.94
C GLY A 27 3.68 -2.10 -4.40
N MET A 28 4.35 -3.06 -5.00
CA MET A 28 4.64 -3.05 -6.42
C MET A 28 4.61 -4.46 -6.98
N LYS A 29 4.67 -4.56 -8.30
CA LYS A 29 4.56 -5.84 -8.99
C LYS A 29 5.75 -6.05 -9.92
N CYS A 30 6.23 -7.29 -9.96
CA CYS A 30 7.13 -7.78 -10.99
C CYS A 30 6.34 -8.68 -11.95
N TYR A 31 6.52 -8.46 -13.23
CA TYR A 31 5.82 -9.16 -14.29
C TYR A 31 6.79 -9.97 -15.13
N ARG A 32 6.33 -11.12 -15.62
CA ARG A 32 7.05 -11.87 -16.66
C ARG A 32 6.65 -11.38 -18.03
N ARG A 33 7.63 -10.99 -18.83
CA ARG A 33 7.42 -10.57 -20.21
C ARG A 33 7.27 -11.79 -21.14
N LYS A 34 6.76 -11.56 -22.35
CA LYS A 34 6.58 -12.60 -23.36
C LYS A 34 7.91 -13.26 -23.79
N ASP A 35 9.02 -12.54 -23.70
CA ASP A 35 10.37 -13.06 -23.98
C ASP A 35 11.01 -13.79 -22.79
N GLY A 36 10.27 -13.97 -21.70
CA GLY A 36 10.72 -14.60 -20.46
C GLY A 36 11.42 -13.67 -19.47
N GLY A 37 11.80 -12.48 -19.88
CA GLY A 37 12.41 -11.48 -19.01
C GLY A 37 11.48 -11.00 -17.91
N LEU A 38 12.05 -10.46 -16.83
CA LEU A 38 11.29 -9.89 -15.71
C LEU A 38 11.33 -8.36 -15.75
N GLN A 39 10.25 -7.72 -15.35
CA GLN A 39 10.19 -6.27 -15.32
C GLN A 39 9.35 -5.75 -14.16
N MET A 40 9.80 -4.61 -13.61
CA MET A 40 9.07 -3.77 -12.65
C MET A 40 8.79 -2.42 -13.28
N PHE A 41 7.64 -1.82 -13.01
CA PHE A 41 7.29 -0.51 -13.54
C PHE A 41 7.64 0.60 -12.55
N ARG A 42 8.58 1.48 -12.93
CA ARG A 42 8.99 2.68 -12.19
C ARG A 42 9.28 2.44 -10.70
N PRO A 43 10.12 1.45 -10.31
CA PRO A 43 10.34 1.09 -8.90
C PRO A 43 10.89 2.25 -8.05
N LEU A 44 11.62 3.18 -8.65
CA LEU A 44 12.18 4.34 -7.97
C LEU A 44 11.08 5.26 -7.42
N GLU A 45 9.94 5.38 -8.10
CA GLU A 45 8.81 6.18 -7.61
C GLU A 45 8.18 5.58 -6.35
N ASN A 46 8.14 4.24 -6.25
CA ASN A 46 7.70 3.57 -5.04
C ASN A 46 8.68 3.82 -3.89
N ALA A 47 9.99 3.71 -4.14
CA ALA A 47 11.01 4.01 -3.14
C ALA A 47 10.94 5.47 -2.64
N ASN A 48 10.77 6.43 -3.55
CA ASN A 48 10.57 7.83 -3.22
C ASN A 48 9.29 8.06 -2.41
N ARG A 49 8.18 7.36 -2.74
CA ARG A 49 6.94 7.45 -1.97
C ARG A 49 7.09 6.84 -0.58
N MET A 50 7.83 5.74 -0.44
CA MET A 50 8.16 5.19 0.88
C MET A 50 8.89 6.21 1.75
N ASN A 51 9.84 6.95 1.19
CA ASN A 51 10.55 8.01 1.91
C ASN A 51 9.64 9.18 2.30
N ARG A 52 8.70 9.60 1.43
CA ARG A 52 7.68 10.59 1.81
C ARG A 52 6.78 10.10 2.95
N SER A 53 6.42 8.81 2.93
CA SER A 53 5.67 8.20 4.04
C SER A 53 6.50 8.13 5.32
N ALA A 54 7.80 7.81 5.21
CA ALA A 54 8.74 7.78 6.34
C ALA A 54 8.86 9.17 7.01
N ASP A 55 9.02 10.22 6.21
CA ASP A 55 9.07 11.60 6.69
C ASP A 55 7.81 11.94 7.50
N ARG A 56 6.62 11.69 6.92
CA ARG A 56 5.33 11.97 7.59
C ARG A 56 5.16 11.20 8.90
N MET A 57 5.71 9.98 8.99
CA MET A 57 5.57 9.08 10.14
C MET A 57 6.76 9.17 11.11
N CYS A 58 7.65 10.16 10.96
CA CYS A 58 8.86 10.33 11.78
C CYS A 58 9.74 9.06 11.80
N MET A 59 9.92 8.46 10.62
CA MET A 59 10.73 7.25 10.41
C MET A 59 11.96 7.58 9.53
N PRO A 60 13.04 6.79 9.59
CA PRO A 60 14.22 7.04 8.78
C PRO A 60 13.91 6.82 7.29
N GLN A 61 14.46 7.71 6.46
CA GLN A 61 14.48 7.55 5.02
C GLN A 61 15.63 6.63 4.60
N LEU A 62 15.36 5.74 3.66
CA LEU A 62 16.36 4.87 3.06
C LEU A 62 16.75 5.40 1.68
N ASP A 63 17.99 5.19 1.27
CA ASP A 63 18.41 5.49 -0.09
C ASP A 63 17.47 4.79 -1.11
N PRO A 64 16.83 5.53 -2.02
CA PRO A 64 15.92 4.95 -3.01
C PRO A 64 16.58 3.91 -3.92
N GLU A 65 17.83 4.11 -4.30
CA GLU A 65 18.58 3.15 -5.11
C GLU A 65 18.85 1.85 -4.35
N PHE A 66 19.16 1.94 -3.05
CA PHE A 66 19.27 0.78 -2.18
C PHE A 66 17.94 0.01 -2.09
N GLN A 67 16.81 0.71 -1.94
CA GLN A 67 15.49 0.06 -1.89
C GLN A 67 15.18 -0.70 -3.21
N VAL A 68 15.48 -0.07 -4.35
CA VAL A 68 15.31 -0.70 -5.67
C VAL A 68 16.25 -1.89 -5.84
N LEU A 69 17.51 -1.77 -5.43
CA LEU A 69 18.47 -2.88 -5.47
C LEU A 69 18.00 -4.07 -4.62
N ALA A 70 17.53 -3.82 -3.41
CA ALA A 70 17.01 -4.86 -2.53
C ALA A 70 15.81 -5.61 -3.15
N MET A 71 14.88 -4.90 -3.78
CA MET A 71 13.76 -5.49 -4.49
C MET A 71 14.21 -6.33 -5.70
N LYS A 72 15.14 -5.80 -6.51
CA LYS A 72 15.71 -6.56 -7.65
C LYS A 72 16.39 -7.85 -7.20
N THR A 73 17.24 -7.77 -6.19
CA THR A 73 17.94 -8.95 -5.63
C THR A 73 16.94 -10.01 -5.15
N LEU A 74 15.88 -9.61 -4.45
CA LEU A 74 14.84 -10.57 -4.04
C LEU A 74 14.13 -11.19 -5.23
N VAL A 75 13.78 -10.42 -6.26
CA VAL A 75 13.13 -10.93 -7.48
C VAL A 75 14.05 -11.88 -8.24
N GLU A 76 15.34 -11.59 -8.32
CA GLU A 76 16.34 -12.47 -8.97
C GLU A 76 16.45 -13.82 -8.26
N LEU A 77 16.41 -13.83 -6.93
CA LEU A 77 16.44 -15.07 -6.13
C LEU A 77 15.13 -15.86 -6.22
N GLU A 78 14.01 -15.16 -6.28
CA GLU A 78 12.66 -15.73 -6.26
C GLU A 78 11.99 -15.71 -7.66
N GLN A 79 12.78 -15.68 -8.74
CA GLN A 79 12.27 -15.53 -10.09
C GLN A 79 11.27 -16.61 -10.51
N ASP A 80 11.40 -17.82 -9.96
CA ASP A 80 10.50 -18.94 -10.24
C ASP A 80 9.08 -18.72 -9.65
N TRP A 81 8.97 -17.83 -8.67
CA TRP A 81 7.68 -17.40 -8.09
C TRP A 81 6.96 -16.34 -8.93
N VAL A 82 7.61 -15.74 -9.95
CA VAL A 82 6.95 -14.84 -10.89
C VAL A 82 6.08 -15.66 -11.84
N PRO A 83 4.74 -15.58 -11.75
CA PRO A 83 3.86 -16.47 -12.51
C PRO A 83 3.96 -16.26 -14.02
N HIS A 84 3.61 -17.30 -14.80
CA HIS A 84 3.62 -17.28 -16.27
C HIS A 84 2.27 -16.87 -16.88
N ALA A 85 1.18 -17.04 -16.17
CA ALA A 85 -0.16 -16.76 -16.69
C ALA A 85 -0.36 -15.24 -16.93
N GLU A 86 -1.04 -14.90 -18.01
CA GLU A 86 -1.37 -13.51 -18.34
C GLU A 86 -2.20 -12.85 -17.21
N GLY A 87 -1.94 -11.59 -16.93
CA GLY A 87 -2.60 -10.85 -15.85
C GLY A 87 -2.10 -11.17 -14.44
N THR A 88 -1.12 -12.06 -14.31
CA THR A 88 -0.50 -12.41 -13.01
C THR A 88 0.82 -11.68 -12.78
N SER A 89 1.29 -11.67 -11.55
CA SER A 89 2.53 -10.98 -11.16
C SER A 89 3.08 -11.53 -9.84
N LEU A 90 4.33 -11.25 -9.55
CA LEU A 90 4.87 -11.35 -8.20
C LEU A 90 4.68 -10.00 -7.50
N TYR A 91 3.90 -9.98 -6.44
CA TYR A 91 3.69 -8.79 -5.62
C TYR A 91 4.81 -8.65 -4.60
N LEU A 92 5.42 -7.46 -4.54
CA LEU A 92 6.49 -7.12 -3.60
C LEU A 92 5.92 -6.18 -2.53
N ARG A 93 6.23 -6.47 -1.26
CA ARG A 93 5.79 -5.71 -0.09
C ARG A 93 7.00 -5.24 0.74
N PRO A 94 7.67 -4.15 0.35
CA PRO A 94 8.56 -3.44 1.27
C PRO A 94 7.77 -2.91 2.47
N THR A 95 8.31 -3.08 3.66
CA THR A 95 7.67 -2.64 4.91
C THR A 95 8.74 -2.17 5.89
N MET A 96 8.47 -1.11 6.61
CA MET A 96 9.27 -0.66 7.73
C MET A 96 8.38 -0.49 8.95
N ILE A 97 8.80 -1.06 10.06
CA ILE A 97 8.09 -0.99 11.34
C ILE A 97 9.00 -0.42 12.43
N ALA A 98 8.40 0.28 13.38
CA ALA A 98 9.08 0.67 14.61
C ALA A 98 9.24 -0.56 15.52
N ASP A 99 10.48 -0.99 15.73
CA ASP A 99 10.86 -2.24 16.41
C ASP A 99 11.34 -2.04 17.86
N GLY A 100 11.38 -0.81 18.35
CA GLY A 100 11.76 -0.51 19.73
C GLY A 100 10.71 -0.98 20.73
N ALA A 101 11.16 -1.61 21.82
CA ALA A 101 10.31 -2.08 22.93
C ALA A 101 10.10 -0.95 23.94
N GLU A 102 9.19 -0.03 23.64
CA GLU A 102 8.94 1.17 24.43
C GLU A 102 7.44 1.49 24.47
N LEU A 103 6.88 1.66 25.68
CA LEU A 103 5.52 2.12 25.87
C LEU A 103 5.51 3.63 26.09
N GLY A 104 5.15 4.39 25.05
CA GLY A 104 5.09 5.84 25.08
C GLY A 104 4.83 6.40 23.67
N VAL A 105 4.11 7.51 23.58
CA VAL A 105 3.81 8.15 22.28
C VAL A 105 4.94 9.11 21.91
N HIS A 106 5.94 8.59 21.27
CA HIS A 106 7.08 9.33 20.72
C HIS A 106 7.64 8.59 19.49
N PRO A 107 8.39 9.26 18.61
CA PRO A 107 9.08 8.57 17.51
C PRO A 107 10.02 7.50 18.05
N ALA A 108 9.97 6.29 17.50
CA ALA A 108 10.86 5.21 17.87
C ALA A 108 12.29 5.48 17.41
N HIS A 109 13.27 4.80 18.04
CA HIS A 109 14.68 4.89 17.71
C HIS A 109 15.21 3.69 16.94
N HIS A 110 14.44 2.58 16.92
CA HIS A 110 14.79 1.34 16.25
C HIS A 110 13.73 0.96 15.24
N PHE A 111 14.16 0.53 14.04
CA PHE A 111 13.28 0.19 12.95
C PHE A 111 13.75 -1.08 12.26
N LEU A 112 12.81 -1.90 11.85
CA LEU A 112 13.04 -3.06 11.01
C LEU A 112 12.48 -2.80 9.61
N TYR A 113 13.36 -2.79 8.60
CA TYR A 113 12.98 -2.77 7.19
C TYR A 113 13.11 -4.16 6.60
N TYR A 114 12.06 -4.62 5.93
CA TYR A 114 12.05 -5.93 5.26
C TYR A 114 11.20 -5.90 3.99
N ILE A 115 11.44 -6.87 3.10
CA ILE A 115 10.67 -7.06 1.87
C ILE A 115 10.22 -8.51 1.84
N ILE A 116 8.93 -8.72 1.60
CA ILE A 116 8.34 -10.03 1.31
C ILE A 116 7.69 -10.01 -0.06
N CYS A 117 7.50 -11.18 -0.66
CA CYS A 117 6.84 -11.31 -1.95
C CYS A 117 5.77 -12.41 -1.94
N SER A 118 4.81 -12.31 -2.87
CA SER A 118 3.75 -13.29 -3.04
C SER A 118 3.24 -13.29 -4.48
N PRO A 119 3.01 -14.45 -5.10
CA PRO A 119 2.30 -14.52 -6.37
C PRO A 119 0.90 -13.89 -6.26
N SER A 120 0.49 -13.14 -7.26
CA SER A 120 -0.78 -12.42 -7.30
C SER A 120 -1.46 -12.58 -8.65
N GLY A 121 -2.76 -12.86 -8.63
CA GLY A 121 -3.61 -12.89 -9.80
C GLY A 121 -4.29 -11.54 -10.07
N SER A 122 -5.40 -11.58 -10.84
CA SER A 122 -6.23 -10.39 -11.07
C SER A 122 -6.82 -9.86 -9.77
N TYR A 123 -6.85 -8.53 -9.63
CA TYR A 123 -7.42 -7.87 -8.45
C TYR A 123 -8.91 -8.17 -8.28
N TYR A 124 -9.66 -8.14 -9.38
CA TYR A 124 -11.09 -8.50 -9.38
C TYR A 124 -11.29 -9.91 -9.97
N LYS A 125 -12.12 -10.72 -9.31
CA LYS A 125 -12.44 -12.08 -9.74
C LYS A 125 -13.02 -12.13 -11.16
N ASN A 126 -13.83 -11.13 -11.52
CA ASN A 126 -14.50 -11.00 -12.82
C ASN A 126 -13.72 -10.14 -13.83
N GLY A 127 -12.42 -9.87 -13.61
CA GLY A 127 -11.58 -9.08 -14.50
C GLY A 127 -12.07 -7.64 -14.67
N MET A 128 -12.39 -7.24 -15.90
CA MET A 128 -12.82 -5.87 -16.26
C MET A 128 -14.34 -5.66 -16.19
N ALA A 129 -15.09 -6.55 -15.55
CA ALA A 129 -16.53 -6.36 -15.38
C ALA A 129 -16.84 -5.13 -14.49
N PRO A 130 -17.94 -4.42 -14.74
CA PRO A 130 -18.39 -3.33 -13.87
C PRO A 130 -18.62 -3.82 -12.43
N ILE A 131 -18.31 -2.95 -11.48
CA ILE A 131 -18.49 -3.18 -10.04
C ILE A 131 -19.52 -2.21 -9.45
N ARG A 132 -20.11 -2.59 -8.33
CA ARG A 132 -21.05 -1.75 -7.58
C ARG A 132 -20.31 -1.00 -6.50
N ILE A 133 -20.47 0.33 -6.47
CA ILE A 133 -19.76 1.22 -5.56
C ILE A 133 -20.76 1.88 -4.61
N HIS A 134 -20.51 1.80 -3.31
CA HIS A 134 -21.25 2.52 -2.27
C HIS A 134 -20.65 3.90 -2.05
N ILE A 135 -21.44 4.95 -2.11
CA ILE A 135 -21.00 6.30 -1.70
C ILE A 135 -21.07 6.35 -0.18
N GLU A 136 -19.93 6.59 0.45
CA GLU A 136 -19.81 6.64 1.90
C GLU A 136 -19.97 8.08 2.40
N ASP A 137 -20.99 8.30 3.21
CA ASP A 137 -21.36 9.62 3.73
C ASP A 137 -21.19 9.78 5.26
N ARG A 138 -20.74 8.71 5.95
CA ARG A 138 -20.52 8.69 7.42
C ARG A 138 -19.06 8.69 7.82
N TYR A 139 -18.29 7.82 7.16
CA TYR A 139 -16.88 7.64 7.46
C TYR A 139 -16.03 8.38 6.44
N VAL A 140 -14.88 8.87 6.86
CA VAL A 140 -13.90 9.52 5.99
C VAL A 140 -12.62 8.69 5.96
N ARG A 141 -11.98 8.64 4.79
CA ARG A 141 -10.71 7.94 4.62
C ARG A 141 -9.52 8.77 5.06
N ALA A 142 -9.53 10.05 4.73
CA ALA A 142 -8.45 10.99 5.01
C ALA A 142 -9.02 12.40 5.23
N VAL A 143 -8.26 13.22 5.95
CA VAL A 143 -8.55 14.63 6.15
C VAL A 143 -7.28 15.46 6.02
N LYS A 144 -7.41 16.74 5.67
CA LYS A 144 -6.27 17.65 5.59
C LYS A 144 -5.52 17.70 6.92
N GLY A 145 -4.19 17.54 6.86
CA GLY A 145 -3.33 17.46 8.05
C GLY A 145 -3.25 16.07 8.69
N GLY A 146 -4.06 15.10 8.24
CA GLY A 146 -3.98 13.70 8.65
C GLY A 146 -2.84 12.93 7.98
N THR A 147 -2.91 11.61 8.00
CA THR A 147 -1.89 10.71 7.44
C THR A 147 -2.22 10.20 6.04
N GLY A 148 -3.25 10.77 5.38
CA GLY A 148 -3.76 10.27 4.09
C GLY A 148 -2.71 10.16 2.97
N ALA A 149 -1.73 11.07 2.95
CA ALA A 149 -0.63 11.06 1.99
C ALA A 149 0.48 10.05 2.30
N ALA A 150 0.53 9.49 3.51
CA ALA A 150 1.47 8.45 3.90
C ALA A 150 0.87 7.07 3.63
N LYS A 151 1.69 6.13 3.17
CA LYS A 151 1.28 4.74 3.00
C LYS A 151 1.52 3.98 4.31
N THR A 152 0.62 4.17 5.28
CA THR A 152 0.67 3.62 6.64
C THR A 152 -0.59 2.83 6.96
N GLY A 153 -0.50 1.78 7.76
CA GLY A 153 -1.58 0.83 8.06
C GLY A 153 -2.80 1.44 8.69
N GLY A 154 -2.66 2.50 9.47
CA GLY A 154 -3.76 3.22 10.08
C GLY A 154 -4.81 3.71 9.07
N ASN A 155 -4.36 4.18 7.88
CA ASN A 155 -5.27 4.60 6.81
C ASN A 155 -6.10 3.43 6.25
N TYR A 156 -5.54 2.23 6.27
CA TYR A 156 -6.23 1.03 5.77
C TYR A 156 -7.13 0.44 6.85
N ALA A 157 -6.68 0.39 8.09
CA ALA A 157 -7.49 -0.08 9.21
C ALA A 157 -8.76 0.77 9.39
N SER A 158 -8.66 2.09 9.27
CA SER A 158 -9.81 3.01 9.37
C SER A 158 -10.88 2.78 8.29
N SER A 159 -10.51 2.24 7.13
CA SER A 159 -11.43 1.97 6.01
C SER A 159 -12.23 0.67 6.16
N LEU A 160 -11.84 -0.22 7.08
CA LEU A 160 -12.40 -1.57 7.17
C LEU A 160 -13.89 -1.57 7.51
N LYS A 161 -14.32 -0.71 8.42
CA LYS A 161 -15.74 -0.67 8.85
C LYS A 161 -16.67 -0.29 7.71
N ALA A 162 -16.35 0.78 6.98
CA ALA A 162 -17.12 1.21 5.83
C ALA A 162 -17.16 0.13 4.72
N THR A 163 -16.00 -0.47 4.43
CA THR A 163 -15.89 -1.55 3.45
C THR A 163 -16.75 -2.76 3.84
N PHE A 164 -16.71 -3.17 5.10
CA PHE A 164 -17.51 -4.28 5.61
C PHE A 164 -19.02 -4.00 5.51
N GLU A 165 -19.48 -2.80 5.88
CA GLU A 165 -20.88 -2.39 5.80
C GLU A 165 -21.36 -2.30 4.33
N ALA A 166 -20.54 -1.79 3.42
CA ALA A 166 -20.82 -1.73 2.00
C ALA A 166 -20.95 -3.13 1.40
N GLN A 167 -20.05 -4.05 1.72
CA GLN A 167 -20.09 -5.43 1.27
C GLN A 167 -21.35 -6.17 1.77
N ALA A 168 -21.77 -5.95 3.01
CA ALA A 168 -22.99 -6.50 3.57
C ALA A 168 -24.26 -6.04 2.82
N LYS A 169 -24.20 -4.87 2.17
CA LYS A 169 -25.25 -4.32 1.29
C LYS A 169 -25.09 -4.77 -0.18
N GLY A 170 -24.11 -5.61 -0.51
CA GLY A 170 -23.85 -6.13 -1.85
C GLY A 170 -23.06 -5.17 -2.76
N TYR A 171 -22.32 -4.23 -2.21
CA TYR A 171 -21.38 -3.39 -2.96
C TYR A 171 -19.98 -4.00 -2.95
N ASP A 172 -19.21 -3.73 -4.00
CA ASP A 172 -17.84 -4.24 -4.14
C ASP A 172 -16.82 -3.30 -3.54
N GLN A 173 -17.07 -1.98 -3.59
CA GLN A 173 -16.15 -0.93 -3.14
C GLN A 173 -16.91 0.25 -2.52
N VAL A 174 -16.14 1.11 -1.86
CA VAL A 174 -16.59 2.35 -1.22
C VAL A 174 -16.01 3.54 -1.99
N LEU A 175 -16.86 4.50 -2.37
CA LEU A 175 -16.45 5.81 -2.86
C LEU A 175 -16.31 6.74 -1.66
N TRP A 176 -15.11 7.27 -1.45
CA TRP A 176 -14.83 8.22 -0.38
C TRP A 176 -15.11 9.64 -0.80
N LEU A 177 -15.73 10.39 0.10
CA LEU A 177 -15.94 11.82 -0.02
C LEU A 177 -14.94 12.59 0.85
N ASP A 178 -14.76 13.86 0.55
CA ASP A 178 -13.87 14.74 1.29
C ASP A 178 -14.28 14.87 2.78
N GLY A 179 -13.27 14.91 3.65
CA GLY A 179 -13.50 14.91 5.10
C GLY A 179 -13.94 16.26 5.68
N LYS A 180 -14.15 17.30 4.87
CA LYS A 180 -14.57 18.64 5.32
C LYS A 180 -16.05 18.89 5.05
N GLU A 181 -16.49 18.66 3.82
CA GLU A 181 -17.83 18.98 3.37
C GLU A 181 -18.67 17.72 3.10
N ASN A 182 -18.01 16.58 3.04
CA ASN A 182 -18.62 15.29 2.69
C ASN A 182 -19.39 15.35 1.35
N LYS A 183 -18.78 15.99 0.36
CA LYS A 183 -19.42 16.36 -0.90
C LYS A 183 -18.60 16.01 -2.13
N TYR A 184 -17.28 16.19 -2.06
CA TYR A 184 -16.41 16.01 -3.22
C TYR A 184 -15.81 14.64 -3.23
N VAL A 185 -15.72 14.04 -4.43
CA VAL A 185 -15.17 12.71 -4.63
C VAL A 185 -13.65 12.74 -4.46
N GLU A 186 -13.12 11.82 -3.66
CA GLU A 186 -11.68 11.65 -3.46
C GLU A 186 -11.15 10.37 -4.11
N GLU A 187 -11.61 9.20 -3.68
CA GLU A 187 -11.00 7.92 -4.01
C GLU A 187 -12.02 6.77 -3.93
N VAL A 188 -11.79 5.66 -4.62
CA VAL A 188 -12.59 4.42 -4.50
C VAL A 188 -11.76 3.33 -3.84
N GLY A 189 -12.17 2.90 -2.65
CA GLY A 189 -11.42 1.93 -1.86
C GLY A 189 -10.02 2.47 -1.54
N ALA A 190 -8.99 1.91 -2.16
CA ALA A 190 -7.60 2.36 -2.09
C ALA A 190 -7.02 2.67 -3.48
N MET A 191 -7.87 3.08 -4.41
CA MET A 191 -7.53 3.31 -5.82
C MET A 191 -8.02 4.67 -6.27
N ASN A 192 -7.22 5.35 -7.11
CA ASN A 192 -7.66 6.56 -7.77
C ASN A 192 -8.86 6.27 -8.70
N MET A 193 -9.67 7.28 -8.92
CA MET A 193 -10.82 7.25 -9.83
C MET A 193 -10.69 8.31 -10.90
N VAL A 194 -11.06 7.96 -12.13
CA VAL A 194 -11.06 8.87 -13.27
C VAL A 194 -12.45 8.88 -13.88
N PHE A 195 -12.98 10.07 -14.10
CA PHE A 195 -14.25 10.32 -14.77
C PHE A 195 -14.01 10.74 -16.22
N VAL A 196 -14.88 10.33 -17.11
CA VAL A 196 -14.96 10.90 -18.46
C VAL A 196 -16.12 11.89 -18.48
N MET A 197 -15.81 13.18 -18.54
CA MET A 197 -16.78 14.28 -18.52
C MET A 197 -16.52 15.20 -19.72
N ASP A 198 -17.51 15.37 -20.58
CA ASP A 198 -17.41 16.20 -21.80
C ASP A 198 -16.16 15.91 -22.64
N GLY A 199 -15.83 14.63 -22.81
CA GLY A 199 -14.65 14.17 -23.56
C GLY A 199 -13.30 14.39 -22.87
N LYS A 200 -13.29 14.81 -21.61
CA LYS A 200 -12.08 15.02 -20.79
C LYS A 200 -11.97 13.97 -19.69
N LEU A 201 -10.74 13.61 -19.34
CA LEU A 201 -10.44 12.80 -18.16
C LEU A 201 -10.31 13.73 -16.95
N VAL A 202 -11.11 13.47 -15.92
CA VAL A 202 -11.16 14.26 -14.68
C VAL A 202 -10.92 13.33 -13.49
N THR A 203 -10.05 13.74 -12.59
CA THR A 203 -9.75 13.02 -11.35
C THR A 203 -9.65 14.00 -10.18
N ALA A 204 -9.78 13.48 -8.95
CA ALA A 204 -9.59 14.29 -7.75
C ALA A 204 -8.16 14.84 -7.67
N PRO A 205 -7.94 16.06 -7.18
CA PRO A 205 -6.60 16.59 -6.93
C PRO A 205 -5.89 15.80 -5.82
N THR A 206 -4.58 15.90 -5.78
CA THR A 206 -3.74 15.23 -4.76
C THR A 206 -3.46 16.11 -3.54
N GLU A 207 -3.94 17.36 -3.52
CA GLU A 207 -3.72 18.35 -2.45
C GLU A 207 -5.03 18.77 -1.76
#